data_7a5560b20b800f9b06f1d4c0b1cbfda1
#
_entry.id   7a5560b20b800f9b06f1d4c0b1cbfda1
#
_cell.length_a   1.000
_cell.length_b   1.000
_cell.length_c   1.000
_cell.angle_alpha   90.00
_cell.angle_beta   90.00
_cell.angle_gamma   90.00
#
_symmetry.space_group_name_H-M   'P 1'
#
loop_
_entity.id
_entity.type
_entity.pdbx_description
1 polymer ?
#
loop_
_entity_poly.entity_id
_entity_poly.type
_entity_poly.pdbx_seq_one_letter_code
_entity_poly.pdbx_strand_id
1 'polypeptide(L)'
;MKFKLLLVFISILYSNFAHSKILPSSILQGGLVVGQLETGDTLKLNGNSIKLSNDKYFVFAIDRDEIGPMNITVLENDKIISINQIKVIKRDYEIQRINGLPKKMVTPDEEVIKRIIADNKIIVKAKELDLDNTFFKKNFLMPTDGIISGVFGSQRILNDVPKSPHKGLDIAAPEGQTILSTNDGIVTLAEDNLYYTGGTIIIDHGHGVKSIYAHMSSVD
;
A
#
# COMPACT_ATOMS: atom_id res chain seq x y z
N MET A 1 44.74 12.45 7.37
CA MET A 1 43.47 11.76 7.65
C MET A 1 42.55 12.00 6.44
N LYS A 2 42.45 11.02 5.53
CA LYS A 2 41.70 11.17 4.27
C LYS A 2 40.24 10.71 4.51
N PHE A 3 39.32 11.65 4.55
CA PHE A 3 37.89 11.34 4.55
C PHE A 3 37.52 10.76 3.20
N LYS A 4 37.14 9.47 3.16
CA LYS A 4 36.46 8.88 2.02
C LYS A 4 34.99 9.29 2.09
N LEU A 5 34.58 10.18 1.19
CA LEU A 5 33.20 10.52 0.96
C LEU A 5 32.50 9.31 0.33
N LEU A 6 31.76 8.56 1.14
CA LEU A 6 30.90 7.48 0.67
C LEU A 6 29.63 8.10 0.06
N LEU A 7 29.62 8.28 -1.26
CA LEU A 7 28.42 8.63 -2.00
C LEU A 7 27.44 7.43 -1.96
N VAL A 8 26.54 7.47 -0.99
CA VAL A 8 25.38 6.59 -0.99
C VAL A 8 24.43 7.09 -2.09
N PHE A 9 24.42 6.43 -3.21
CA PHE A 9 23.35 6.56 -4.21
C PHE A 9 22.05 6.10 -3.56
N ILE A 10 21.29 7.03 -2.97
CA ILE A 10 19.88 6.83 -2.65
C ILE A 10 19.17 6.78 -4.00
N SER A 11 18.98 5.57 -4.53
CA SER A 11 17.99 5.36 -5.57
C SER A 11 16.63 5.58 -4.90
N ILE A 12 16.18 6.82 -4.88
CA ILE A 12 14.77 7.15 -4.72
C ILE A 12 14.09 6.46 -5.89
N LEU A 13 13.63 5.23 -5.66
CA LEU A 13 12.70 4.57 -6.55
C LEU A 13 11.42 5.41 -6.50
N TYR A 14 11.39 6.47 -7.31
CA TYR A 14 10.13 6.99 -7.77
C TYR A 14 9.39 5.76 -8.27
N SER A 15 8.35 5.35 -7.55
CA SER A 15 7.33 4.52 -8.15
C SER A 15 6.85 5.35 -9.34
N ASN A 16 7.35 5.04 -10.53
CA ASN A 16 6.84 5.61 -11.76
C ASN A 16 5.39 5.18 -11.81
N PHE A 17 4.49 6.05 -11.32
CA PHE A 17 3.08 5.99 -11.68
C PHE A 17 3.04 6.31 -13.17
N ALA A 18 3.28 5.29 -13.97
CA ALA A 18 3.08 5.40 -15.38
C ALA A 18 1.58 5.55 -15.59
N HIS A 19 1.13 6.78 -15.79
CA HIS A 19 -0.11 7.05 -16.51
C HIS A 19 0.15 6.61 -17.95
N SER A 20 0.12 5.31 -18.15
CA SER A 20 0.35 4.74 -19.47
C SER A 20 -1.01 4.36 -20.04
N LYS A 21 -1.31 4.87 -21.23
CA LYS A 21 -2.32 4.28 -22.11
C LYS A 21 -1.99 2.82 -22.45
N ILE A 22 -0.78 2.37 -22.14
CA ILE A 22 -0.24 1.05 -22.40
C ILE A 22 0.07 0.40 -21.04
N LEU A 23 -0.44 -0.82 -20.83
CA LEU A 23 -0.11 -1.63 -19.67
C LEU A 23 1.41 -1.81 -19.54
N PRO A 24 1.97 -1.73 -18.34
CA PRO A 24 3.40 -1.94 -18.15
C PRO A 24 3.77 -3.39 -18.51
N SER A 25 4.90 -3.61 -19.13
CA SER A 25 5.42 -4.96 -19.42
C SER A 25 5.92 -5.68 -18.17
N SER A 26 6.25 -4.94 -17.12
CA SER A 26 6.70 -5.48 -15.84
C SER A 26 6.35 -4.54 -14.69
N ILE A 27 6.22 -5.13 -13.49
CA ILE A 27 5.95 -4.42 -12.23
C ILE A 27 6.67 -5.10 -11.07
N LEU A 28 7.10 -4.31 -10.09
CA LEU A 28 7.67 -4.84 -8.85
C LEU A 28 6.57 -5.36 -7.92
N GLN A 29 6.87 -6.40 -7.13
CA GLN A 29 6.05 -6.81 -5.99
C GLN A 29 5.68 -5.59 -5.12
N GLY A 30 4.42 -5.52 -4.65
CA GLY A 30 3.89 -4.38 -3.90
C GLY A 30 3.62 -3.12 -4.74
N GLY A 31 3.74 -3.22 -6.08
CA GLY A 31 3.48 -2.10 -6.96
C GLY A 31 1.99 -1.84 -7.21
N LEU A 32 1.64 -0.61 -7.55
CA LEU A 32 0.30 -0.18 -7.96
C LEU A 32 0.31 0.10 -9.45
N VAL A 33 -0.67 -0.43 -10.18
CA VAL A 33 -0.90 -0.16 -11.60
C VAL A 33 -2.14 0.71 -11.74
N VAL A 34 -1.98 1.85 -12.38
CA VAL A 34 -3.08 2.72 -12.81
C VAL A 34 -3.04 2.80 -14.32
N GLY A 35 -4.17 2.60 -14.96
CA GLY A 35 -4.27 2.66 -16.43
C GLY A 35 -5.65 3.08 -16.91
N GLN A 36 -5.77 3.19 -18.24
CA GLN A 36 -7.02 3.51 -18.91
C GLN A 36 -7.16 2.60 -20.13
N LEU A 37 -8.32 1.98 -20.32
CA LEU A 37 -8.60 1.22 -21.51
C LEU A 37 -8.96 2.17 -22.67
N GLU A 38 -8.35 1.94 -23.82
CA GLU A 38 -8.75 2.63 -25.07
C GLU A 38 -9.97 1.94 -25.70
N THR A 39 -9.99 0.61 -25.65
CA THR A 39 -11.05 -0.24 -26.21
C THR A 39 -11.48 -1.28 -25.18
N GLY A 40 -12.63 -1.91 -25.42
CA GLY A 40 -13.19 -2.89 -24.51
C GLY A 40 -14.07 -2.26 -23.41
N ASP A 41 -14.80 -3.10 -22.73
CA ASP A 41 -15.75 -2.74 -21.67
C ASP A 41 -15.50 -3.50 -20.35
N THR A 42 -14.67 -4.52 -20.41
CA THR A 42 -14.36 -5.39 -19.25
C THR A 42 -12.86 -5.67 -19.19
N LEU A 43 -12.30 -5.52 -18.00
CA LEU A 43 -10.91 -5.86 -17.67
C LEU A 43 -10.88 -6.99 -16.65
N LYS A 44 -10.07 -8.01 -16.90
CA LYS A 44 -9.84 -9.09 -15.94
C LYS A 44 -8.35 -9.24 -15.64
N LEU A 45 -8.01 -9.40 -14.37
CA LEU A 45 -6.69 -9.73 -13.88
C LEU A 45 -6.70 -11.15 -13.33
N ASN A 46 -5.93 -12.06 -13.91
CA ASN A 46 -5.94 -13.49 -13.58
C ASN A 46 -7.36 -14.09 -13.54
N GLY A 47 -8.24 -13.66 -14.45
CA GLY A 47 -9.65 -14.08 -14.53
C GLY A 47 -10.63 -13.31 -13.64
N ASN A 48 -10.17 -12.53 -12.67
CA ASN A 48 -11.02 -11.70 -11.79
C ASN A 48 -11.29 -10.34 -12.41
N SER A 49 -12.55 -9.91 -12.39
CA SER A 49 -12.93 -8.59 -12.93
C SER A 49 -12.32 -7.46 -12.12
N ILE A 50 -11.79 -6.47 -12.82
CA ILE A 50 -11.31 -5.21 -12.26
C ILE A 50 -12.35 -4.13 -12.56
N LYS A 51 -12.66 -3.31 -11.54
CA LYS A 51 -13.59 -2.19 -11.64
C LYS A 51 -13.05 -1.15 -12.63
N LEU A 52 -13.90 -0.72 -13.56
CA LEU A 52 -13.63 0.37 -14.49
C LEU A 52 -14.45 1.61 -14.10
N SER A 53 -13.86 2.77 -14.21
CA SER A 53 -14.58 4.04 -14.14
C SER A 53 -15.34 4.29 -15.45
N ASN A 54 -16.24 5.28 -15.45
CA ASN A 54 -17.00 5.67 -16.65
C ASN A 54 -16.11 6.07 -17.84
N ASP A 55 -14.95 6.67 -17.54
CA ASP A 55 -13.91 7.00 -18.52
C ASP A 55 -12.83 5.92 -18.66
N LYS A 56 -13.18 4.67 -18.24
CA LYS A 56 -12.40 3.45 -18.41
C LYS A 56 -11.05 3.43 -17.68
N TYR A 57 -10.87 4.23 -16.63
CA TYR A 57 -9.70 4.07 -15.75
C TYR A 57 -9.86 2.87 -14.84
N PHE A 58 -8.76 2.24 -14.54
CA PHE A 58 -8.65 1.12 -13.62
C PHE A 58 -7.42 1.25 -12.74
N VAL A 59 -7.46 0.53 -11.63
CA VAL A 59 -6.33 0.40 -10.71
C VAL A 59 -6.32 -1.00 -10.09
N PHE A 60 -5.14 -1.56 -9.91
CA PHE A 60 -4.93 -2.78 -9.14
C PHE A 60 -3.53 -2.79 -8.53
N ALA A 61 -3.36 -3.53 -7.46
CA ALA A 61 -2.07 -3.69 -6.78
C ALA A 61 -1.53 -5.12 -6.97
N ILE A 62 -0.20 -5.24 -6.91
CA ILE A 62 0.49 -6.52 -6.88
C ILE A 62 0.84 -6.84 -5.43
N ASP A 63 0.51 -8.02 -4.97
CA ASP A 63 0.84 -8.45 -3.63
C ASP A 63 2.36 -8.50 -3.39
N ARG A 64 2.75 -8.37 -2.12
CA ARG A 64 4.14 -8.42 -1.68
C ARG A 64 4.84 -9.70 -2.11
N ASP A 65 4.13 -10.82 -2.05
CA ASP A 65 4.66 -12.15 -2.27
C ASP A 65 4.16 -12.77 -3.59
N GLU A 66 3.58 -11.96 -4.49
CA GLU A 66 3.11 -12.43 -5.79
C GLU A 66 4.26 -13.02 -6.61
N ILE A 67 4.03 -14.20 -7.20
CA ILE A 67 5.02 -14.92 -8.02
C ILE A 67 4.41 -15.21 -9.39
N GLY A 68 5.17 -14.95 -10.42
CA GLY A 68 4.76 -15.27 -11.79
C GLY A 68 4.11 -14.08 -12.49
N PRO A 69 3.80 -14.28 -13.76
CA PRO A 69 3.19 -13.22 -14.55
C PRO A 69 1.72 -13.07 -14.21
N MET A 70 1.22 -11.82 -14.27
CA MET A 70 -0.18 -11.48 -14.16
C MET A 70 -0.81 -11.44 -15.55
N ASN A 71 -1.89 -12.20 -15.76
CA ASN A 71 -2.60 -12.19 -17.02
C ASN A 71 -3.68 -11.12 -17.02
N ILE A 72 -3.63 -10.23 -17.99
CA ILE A 72 -4.64 -9.20 -18.21
C ILE A 72 -5.43 -9.53 -19.45
N THR A 73 -6.74 -9.67 -19.30
CA THR A 73 -7.66 -9.94 -20.40
C THR A 73 -8.62 -8.77 -20.55
N VAL A 74 -8.69 -8.22 -21.75
CA VAL A 74 -9.67 -7.19 -22.13
C VAL A 74 -10.75 -7.83 -22.98
N LEU A 75 -12.01 -7.56 -22.63
CA LEU A 75 -13.17 -8.03 -23.38
C LEU A 75 -13.97 -6.84 -23.90
N GLU A 76 -14.73 -7.09 -24.94
CA GLU A 76 -15.76 -6.21 -25.50
C GLU A 76 -16.97 -7.05 -25.89
N ASN A 77 -18.14 -6.76 -25.31
CA ASN A 77 -19.36 -7.56 -25.49
C ASN A 77 -19.11 -9.06 -25.24
N ASP A 78 -18.46 -9.38 -24.11
CA ASP A 78 -18.08 -10.72 -23.65
C ASP A 78 -17.10 -11.49 -24.56
N LYS A 79 -16.55 -10.82 -25.59
CA LYS A 79 -15.52 -11.42 -26.47
C LYS A 79 -14.14 -10.91 -26.09
N ILE A 80 -13.20 -11.81 -25.97
CA ILE A 80 -11.80 -11.43 -25.71
C ILE A 80 -11.24 -10.71 -26.93
N ILE A 81 -10.77 -9.45 -26.74
CA ILE A 81 -10.13 -8.64 -27.77
C ILE A 81 -8.64 -8.50 -27.53
N SER A 82 -8.16 -8.71 -26.28
CA SER A 82 -6.73 -8.64 -25.97
C SER A 82 -6.40 -9.51 -24.76
N ILE A 83 -5.24 -10.16 -24.82
CA ILE A 83 -4.61 -10.85 -23.69
C ILE A 83 -3.18 -10.32 -23.59
N ASN A 84 -2.83 -9.78 -22.44
CA ASN A 84 -1.50 -9.28 -22.14
C ASN A 84 -0.98 -9.94 -20.86
N GLN A 85 0.34 -9.93 -20.72
CA GLN A 85 1.02 -10.48 -19.55
C GLN A 85 1.96 -9.44 -18.97
N ILE A 86 1.82 -9.18 -17.65
CA ILE A 86 2.75 -8.34 -16.90
C ILE A 86 3.70 -9.24 -16.13
N LYS A 87 5.00 -9.08 -16.33
CA LYS A 87 6.01 -9.78 -15.55
C LYS A 87 6.10 -9.17 -14.15
N VAL A 88 5.92 -9.99 -13.11
CA VAL A 88 6.18 -9.56 -11.73
C VAL A 88 7.68 -9.71 -11.45
N ILE A 89 8.28 -8.62 -11.00
CA ILE A 89 9.69 -8.56 -10.61
C ILE A 89 9.75 -8.70 -9.09
N LYS A 90 10.48 -9.72 -8.63
CA LYS A 90 10.69 -9.96 -7.21
C LYS A 90 11.46 -8.79 -6.57
N ARG A 91 11.08 -8.45 -5.33
CA ARG A 91 11.85 -7.58 -4.45
C ARG A 91 12.61 -8.41 -3.42
N ASP A 92 13.78 -7.93 -3.04
CA ASP A 92 14.48 -8.41 -1.85
C ASP A 92 14.00 -7.59 -0.65
N TYR A 93 13.35 -8.28 0.30
CA TYR A 93 12.83 -7.66 1.51
C TYR A 93 13.77 -7.93 2.69
N GLU A 94 13.98 -6.91 3.51
CA GLU A 94 14.75 -7.05 4.75
C GLU A 94 13.97 -7.91 5.75
N ILE A 95 14.62 -8.97 6.27
CA ILE A 95 14.06 -9.84 7.30
C ILE A 95 14.96 -9.77 8.53
N GLN A 96 14.43 -9.19 9.63
CA GLN A 96 15.13 -9.07 10.91
C GLN A 96 14.71 -10.19 11.85
N ARG A 97 15.69 -10.95 12.38
CA ARG A 97 15.46 -11.97 13.40
C ARG A 97 15.91 -11.45 14.74
N ILE A 98 14.99 -11.41 15.71
CA ILE A 98 15.24 -10.91 17.08
C ILE A 98 14.83 -12.02 18.06
N ASN A 99 15.78 -12.54 18.82
CA ASN A 99 15.57 -13.60 19.80
C ASN A 99 15.81 -13.09 21.24
N GLY A 100 15.38 -13.85 22.23
CA GLY A 100 15.55 -13.50 23.64
C GLY A 100 14.55 -12.47 24.18
N LEU A 101 13.46 -12.20 23.44
CA LEU A 101 12.41 -11.29 23.91
C LEU A 101 11.53 -11.98 24.95
N PRO A 102 11.08 -11.27 26.02
CA PRO A 102 10.07 -11.76 26.93
C PRO A 102 8.80 -12.19 26.19
N LYS A 103 8.21 -13.34 26.59
CA LYS A 103 7.02 -13.91 25.93
C LYS A 103 5.88 -12.90 25.77
N LYS A 104 5.62 -12.08 26.78
CA LYS A 104 4.57 -11.03 26.75
C LYS A 104 4.77 -9.97 25.67
N MET A 105 5.99 -9.75 25.19
CA MET A 105 6.27 -8.82 24.08
C MET A 105 5.95 -9.43 22.71
N VAL A 106 5.85 -10.76 22.66
CA VAL A 106 5.55 -11.49 21.40
C VAL A 106 4.08 -11.83 21.30
N THR A 107 3.39 -12.05 22.44
CA THR A 107 1.98 -12.42 22.51
C THR A 107 1.28 -11.54 23.55
N PRO A 108 0.33 -10.66 23.16
CA PRO A 108 -0.46 -9.83 24.07
C PRO A 108 -1.36 -10.66 24.99
N ASP A 109 -1.77 -10.08 26.13
CA ASP A 109 -2.77 -10.69 27.03
C ASP A 109 -4.21 -10.55 26.51
N GLU A 110 -5.17 -11.22 27.19
CA GLU A 110 -6.56 -11.29 26.72
C GLU A 110 -7.27 -9.93 26.63
N GLU A 111 -7.02 -9.02 27.56
CA GLU A 111 -7.68 -7.69 27.56
C GLU A 111 -7.20 -6.85 26.38
N VAL A 112 -5.88 -6.90 26.13
CA VAL A 112 -5.28 -6.24 24.98
C VAL A 112 -5.79 -6.85 23.68
N ILE A 113 -5.94 -8.17 23.59
CA ILE A 113 -6.50 -8.85 22.42
C ILE A 113 -7.94 -8.37 22.13
N LYS A 114 -8.79 -8.22 23.15
CA LYS A 114 -10.16 -7.69 22.95
C LYS A 114 -10.16 -6.28 22.35
N ARG A 115 -9.29 -5.40 22.85
CA ARG A 115 -9.12 -4.06 22.28
C ARG A 115 -8.66 -4.12 20.83
N ILE A 116 -7.62 -4.90 20.53
CA ILE A 116 -7.11 -5.08 19.16
C ILE A 116 -8.21 -5.55 18.22
N ILE A 117 -9.07 -6.50 18.66
CA ILE A 117 -10.19 -6.99 17.85
C ILE A 117 -11.22 -5.87 17.59
N ALA A 118 -11.54 -5.06 18.60
CA ALA A 118 -12.47 -3.94 18.44
C ALA A 118 -11.93 -2.89 17.46
N ASP A 119 -10.67 -2.49 17.62
CA ASP A 119 -10.00 -1.53 16.74
C ASP A 119 -9.92 -2.05 15.28
N ASN A 120 -9.59 -3.33 15.13
CA ASN A 120 -9.56 -3.95 13.79
C ASN A 120 -10.93 -3.94 13.10
N LYS A 121 -12.04 -4.11 13.84
CA LYS A 121 -13.40 -4.02 13.27
C LYS A 121 -13.68 -2.64 12.69
N ILE A 122 -13.27 -1.58 13.40
CA ILE A 122 -13.42 -0.19 12.95
C ILE A 122 -12.62 0.02 11.64
N ILE A 123 -11.36 -0.41 11.63
CA ILE A 123 -10.48 -0.30 10.45
C ILE A 123 -11.05 -1.09 9.26
N VAL A 124 -11.51 -2.33 9.48
CA VAL A 124 -12.08 -3.16 8.42
C VAL A 124 -13.32 -2.48 7.84
N LYS A 125 -14.24 -2.00 8.68
CA LYS A 125 -15.45 -1.29 8.23
C LYS A 125 -15.11 -0.05 7.39
N ALA A 126 -14.11 0.72 7.79
CA ALA A 126 -13.65 1.89 7.01
C ALA A 126 -13.04 1.49 5.66
N LYS A 127 -12.43 0.30 5.58
CA LYS A 127 -11.85 -0.25 4.34
C LYS A 127 -12.85 -0.91 3.41
N GLU A 128 -14.04 -1.28 3.88
CA GLU A 128 -15.10 -1.87 3.06
C GLU A 128 -15.74 -0.85 2.11
N LEU A 129 -15.65 0.44 2.42
CA LEU A 129 -16.10 1.49 1.51
C LEU A 129 -15.27 1.42 0.21
N ASP A 130 -15.95 1.43 -0.93
CA ASP A 130 -15.34 1.42 -2.26
C ASP A 130 -16.03 2.47 -3.13
N LEU A 131 -15.50 3.67 -3.10
CA LEU A 131 -16.06 4.81 -3.80
C LEU A 131 -15.82 4.70 -5.32
N ASP A 132 -16.74 5.26 -6.11
CA ASP A 132 -16.62 5.34 -7.57
C ASP A 132 -15.73 6.50 -8.05
N ASN A 133 -15.24 7.31 -7.09
CA ASN A 133 -14.31 8.39 -7.37
C ASN A 133 -13.03 7.86 -8.01
N THR A 134 -12.35 8.71 -8.74
CA THR A 134 -11.10 8.34 -9.44
C THR A 134 -9.94 9.26 -9.05
N PHE A 135 -9.84 9.60 -7.76
CA PHE A 135 -8.74 10.44 -7.25
C PHE A 135 -7.38 9.79 -7.46
N PHE A 136 -7.33 8.45 -7.48
CA PHE A 136 -6.11 7.67 -7.75
C PHE A 136 -5.46 7.96 -9.12
N LYS A 137 -6.12 8.68 -10.02
CA LYS A 137 -5.54 9.08 -11.32
C LYS A 137 -4.39 10.05 -11.19
N LYS A 138 -4.36 10.84 -10.12
CA LYS A 138 -3.29 11.79 -9.84
C LYS A 138 -2.10 11.09 -9.16
N ASN A 139 -0.93 11.69 -9.27
CA ASN A 139 0.24 11.20 -8.55
C ASN A 139 0.07 11.36 -7.04
N PHE A 140 0.48 10.35 -6.30
CA PHE A 140 0.55 10.41 -4.84
C PHE A 140 1.80 11.18 -4.42
N LEU A 141 1.63 12.08 -3.46
CA LEU A 141 2.71 12.90 -2.91
C LEU A 141 3.23 12.28 -1.60
N MET A 142 4.45 12.64 -1.23
CA MET A 142 4.95 12.33 0.12
C MET A 142 4.15 13.14 1.13
N PRO A 143 3.61 12.49 2.19
CA PRO A 143 2.72 13.17 3.14
C PRO A 143 3.45 14.14 4.07
N THR A 144 4.74 13.96 4.27
CA THR A 144 5.58 14.78 5.14
C THR A 144 7.05 14.59 4.78
N ASP A 145 7.89 15.54 5.17
CA ASP A 145 9.34 15.39 5.13
C ASP A 145 9.81 14.60 6.36
N GLY A 146 10.90 13.84 6.22
CA GLY A 146 11.49 13.09 7.31
C GLY A 146 12.46 12.01 6.86
N ILE A 147 12.99 11.27 7.83
CA ILE A 147 13.92 10.17 7.57
C ILE A 147 13.11 8.89 7.37
N ILE A 148 13.34 8.19 6.26
CA ILE A 148 12.74 6.87 6.04
C ILE A 148 13.36 5.88 6.99
N SER A 149 12.60 5.41 7.98
CA SER A 149 13.02 4.50 9.05
C SER A 149 12.46 3.08 8.91
N GLY A 150 11.45 2.87 8.07
CA GLY A 150 10.91 1.57 7.73
C GLY A 150 10.37 1.54 6.30
N VAL A 151 10.59 0.42 5.60
CA VAL A 151 10.19 0.26 4.20
C VAL A 151 9.14 -0.82 4.03
N PHE A 152 8.31 -0.68 3.00
CA PHE A 152 7.32 -1.69 2.63
C PHE A 152 7.97 -3.07 2.45
N GLY A 153 7.30 -4.08 3.00
CA GLY A 153 7.67 -5.48 2.84
C GLY A 153 8.71 -6.01 3.83
N SER A 154 9.40 -5.14 4.59
CA SER A 154 10.30 -5.59 5.66
C SER A 154 9.53 -6.41 6.70
N GLN A 155 10.18 -7.42 7.30
CA GLN A 155 9.53 -8.34 8.23
C GLN A 155 10.41 -8.63 9.43
N ARG A 156 9.78 -8.73 10.62
CA ARG A 156 10.43 -9.18 11.83
C ARG A 156 10.01 -10.61 12.17
N ILE A 157 10.98 -11.41 12.62
CA ILE A 157 10.76 -12.73 13.21
C ILE A 157 11.20 -12.62 14.65
N LEU A 158 10.25 -12.68 15.60
CA LEU A 158 10.48 -12.48 17.02
C LEU A 158 10.40 -13.82 17.76
N ASN A 159 11.50 -14.27 18.39
CA ASN A 159 11.61 -15.60 19.03
C ASN A 159 11.10 -16.71 18.06
N ASP A 160 11.58 -16.70 16.83
CA ASP A 160 11.17 -17.59 15.73
C ASP A 160 9.69 -17.50 15.30
N VAL A 161 8.92 -16.55 15.84
CA VAL A 161 7.55 -16.28 15.42
C VAL A 161 7.54 -15.18 14.35
N PRO A 162 7.18 -15.48 13.09
CA PRO A 162 7.04 -14.47 12.05
C PRO A 162 5.93 -13.47 12.39
N LYS A 163 6.24 -12.18 12.28
CA LYS A 163 5.25 -11.10 12.36
C LYS A 163 4.80 -10.72 10.96
N SER A 164 3.64 -10.05 10.86
CA SER A 164 3.16 -9.54 9.59
C SER A 164 4.19 -8.61 8.95
N PRO A 165 4.43 -8.72 7.63
CA PRO A 165 5.28 -7.77 6.93
C PRO A 165 4.78 -6.34 7.08
N HIS A 166 5.71 -5.40 7.06
CA HIS A 166 5.39 -3.98 7.08
C HIS A 166 4.63 -3.58 5.80
N LYS A 167 3.44 -3.01 5.97
CA LYS A 167 2.51 -2.72 4.86
C LYS A 167 2.60 -1.28 4.34
N GLY A 168 3.57 -0.52 4.84
CA GLY A 168 3.70 0.89 4.53
C GLY A 168 5.14 1.40 4.51
N LEU A 169 5.25 2.71 4.62
CA LEU A 169 6.50 3.45 4.73
C LEU A 169 6.49 4.18 6.08
N ASP A 170 7.53 4.01 6.88
CA ASP A 170 7.71 4.80 8.11
C ASP A 170 8.60 6.01 7.80
N ILE A 171 8.08 7.19 8.12
CA ILE A 171 8.78 8.47 7.98
C ILE A 171 8.94 9.05 9.39
N ALA A 172 10.16 9.02 9.91
CA ALA A 172 10.48 9.60 11.21
C ALA A 172 10.58 11.11 11.08
N ALA A 173 9.74 11.84 11.82
CA ALA A 173 9.67 13.28 11.86
C ALA A 173 9.47 13.77 13.31
N PRO A 174 9.81 15.04 13.63
CA PRO A 174 9.53 15.61 14.94
C PRO A 174 8.02 15.61 15.24
N GLU A 175 7.67 15.48 16.54
CA GLU A 175 6.28 15.66 16.97
C GLU A 175 5.77 17.07 16.62
N GLY A 176 4.50 17.14 16.18
CA GLY A 176 3.89 18.37 15.71
C GLY A 176 4.15 18.72 14.25
N GLN A 177 4.94 17.90 13.54
CA GLN A 177 5.12 18.11 12.09
C GLN A 177 3.83 17.78 11.34
N THR A 178 3.43 18.67 10.44
CA THR A 178 2.23 18.52 9.61
C THR A 178 2.34 17.31 8.68
N ILE A 179 1.28 16.50 8.64
CA ILE A 179 1.10 15.40 7.71
C ILE A 179 -0.04 15.79 6.75
N LEU A 180 0.25 15.74 5.46
CA LEU A 180 -0.70 16.07 4.40
C LEU A 180 -1.28 14.80 3.77
N SER A 181 -2.49 14.90 3.23
CA SER A 181 -3.02 13.85 2.36
C SER A 181 -2.11 13.64 1.16
N THR A 182 -1.82 12.38 0.86
CA THR A 182 -0.97 12.01 -0.30
C THR A 182 -1.67 12.26 -1.63
N ASN A 183 -3.00 12.36 -1.64
CA ASN A 183 -3.82 12.62 -2.82
C ASN A 183 -5.21 13.14 -2.38
N ASP A 184 -6.01 13.64 -3.33
CA ASP A 184 -7.43 13.91 -3.09
C ASP A 184 -8.16 12.63 -2.66
N GLY A 185 -9.17 12.75 -1.81
CA GLY A 185 -9.92 11.59 -1.32
C GLY A 185 -11.00 11.94 -0.33
N ILE A 186 -11.69 10.93 0.16
CA ILE A 186 -12.72 11.03 1.19
C ILE A 186 -12.22 10.35 2.46
N VAL A 187 -12.22 11.06 3.58
CA VAL A 187 -11.87 10.49 4.89
C VAL A 187 -12.94 9.47 5.28
N THR A 188 -12.54 8.22 5.47
CA THR A 188 -13.43 7.11 5.88
C THR A 188 -13.21 6.69 7.32
N LEU A 189 -12.10 7.10 7.93
CA LEU A 189 -11.78 6.92 9.34
C LEU A 189 -10.95 8.10 9.84
N ALA A 190 -11.28 8.58 11.03
CA ALA A 190 -10.45 9.50 11.81
C ALA A 190 -10.60 9.09 13.29
N GLU A 191 -9.57 8.51 13.89
CA GLU A 191 -9.54 7.98 15.25
C GLU A 191 -8.26 8.41 15.98
N ASP A 192 -8.36 8.85 17.21
CA ASP A 192 -7.21 9.39 17.95
C ASP A 192 -6.35 8.33 18.64
N ASN A 193 -6.89 7.14 18.95
CA ASN A 193 -6.22 6.23 19.88
C ASN A 193 -6.49 4.75 19.58
N LEU A 194 -6.15 4.28 18.42
CA LEU A 194 -6.14 2.84 18.13
C LEU A 194 -4.91 2.17 18.75
N TYR A 195 -5.06 0.94 19.22
CA TYR A 195 -4.02 0.27 20.01
C TYR A 195 -2.66 0.18 19.32
N TYR A 196 -2.63 -0.23 18.04
CA TYR A 196 -1.37 -0.35 17.30
C TYR A 196 -0.98 0.90 16.54
N THR A 197 -1.94 1.69 16.12
CA THR A 197 -1.71 2.77 15.14
C THR A 197 -1.91 4.17 15.71
N GLY A 198 -2.33 4.27 16.99
CA GLY A 198 -2.53 5.57 17.65
C GLY A 198 -3.51 6.45 16.90
N GLY A 199 -3.19 7.73 16.75
CA GLY A 199 -3.91 8.65 15.88
C GLY A 199 -3.85 8.13 14.44
N THR A 200 -5.04 7.89 13.83
CA THR A 200 -5.15 7.18 12.56
C THR A 200 -6.19 7.82 11.67
N ILE A 201 -5.80 8.10 10.42
CA ILE A 201 -6.72 8.52 9.35
C ILE A 201 -6.68 7.50 8.21
N ILE A 202 -7.83 7.18 7.64
CA ILE A 202 -7.96 6.43 6.39
C ILE A 202 -8.67 7.32 5.37
N ILE A 203 -8.08 7.45 4.19
CA ILE A 203 -8.63 8.21 3.07
C ILE A 203 -8.86 7.27 1.90
N ASP A 204 -10.08 7.26 1.36
CA ASP A 204 -10.45 6.52 0.15
C ASP A 204 -10.23 7.39 -1.08
N HIS A 205 -9.44 6.89 -2.02
CA HIS A 205 -9.12 7.54 -3.29
C HIS A 205 -9.94 6.97 -4.46
N GLY A 206 -10.86 6.06 -4.15
CA GLY A 206 -11.73 5.37 -5.12
C GLY A 206 -11.16 4.04 -5.63
N HIS A 207 -12.04 3.18 -6.10
CA HIS A 207 -11.74 1.85 -6.65
C HIS A 207 -10.87 0.98 -5.72
N GLY A 208 -11.12 1.06 -4.40
CA GLY A 208 -10.40 0.29 -3.39
C GLY A 208 -9.03 0.83 -3.00
N VAL A 209 -8.55 1.91 -3.63
CA VAL A 209 -7.28 2.54 -3.27
C VAL A 209 -7.45 3.39 -2.02
N LYS A 210 -6.68 3.11 -0.99
CA LYS A 210 -6.74 3.83 0.28
C LYS A 210 -5.35 4.19 0.79
N SER A 211 -5.20 5.39 1.34
CA SER A 211 -4.03 5.74 2.16
C SER A 211 -4.40 5.66 3.63
N ILE A 212 -3.43 5.23 4.45
CA ILE A 212 -3.57 5.10 5.90
C ILE A 212 -2.42 5.87 6.54
N TYR A 213 -2.76 6.80 7.41
CA TYR A 213 -1.82 7.58 8.22
C TYR A 213 -1.94 7.11 9.66
N ALA A 214 -0.83 6.83 10.29
CA ALA A 214 -0.79 6.26 11.62
C ALA A 214 0.28 6.91 12.49
N HIS A 215 0.22 6.66 13.80
CA HIS A 215 1.16 7.17 14.80
C HIS A 215 1.16 8.69 14.92
N MET A 216 0.03 9.32 14.60
CA MET A 216 -0.14 10.76 14.76
C MET A 216 -0.40 11.12 16.23
N SER A 217 0.12 12.26 16.67
CA SER A 217 -0.10 12.79 18.01
C SER A 217 -1.46 13.46 18.16
N SER A 218 -2.04 13.99 17.08
CA SER A 218 -3.40 14.51 16.99
C SER A 218 -3.99 14.27 15.61
N VAL A 219 -5.33 14.24 15.55
CA VAL A 219 -6.13 14.18 14.34
C VAL A 219 -7.07 15.38 14.35
N ASP A 220 -6.87 16.33 13.44
CA ASP A 220 -7.63 17.59 13.33
C ASP A 220 -8.65 17.54 12.18
#